data_58a9827f3586d23c56f2e97c2d7101f5
#
_entry.id   58a9827f3586d23c56f2e97c2d7101f5
#
_cell.length_a   1.000
_cell.length_b   1.000
_cell.length_c   1.000
_cell.angle_alpha   90.00
_cell.angle_beta   90.00
_cell.angle_gamma   90.00
#
_symmetry.space_group_name_H-M   'P 1'
#
loop_
_entity.id
_entity.type
_entity.pdbx_description
1 polymer ?
#
loop_
_entity_poly.entity_id
_entity_poly.type
_entity_poly.pdbx_seq_one_letter_code
_entity_poly.pdbx_strand_id
1 'polypeptide(L)'
;MALITDTISSIDAVIESSWSGKYFLTVDIDWAIDEVISDTLDLIATSGKAATWFVTHPTSIIDSIRKTPRQEIAIHPNFNGLLDGSAEESTADTVLARLLNFVPEARAVRSHSMTQSSRLLQKFKTVGLSHDCNTLIPLSAKMRVRPWKDWNHLTRVPHVWEDDIWLHGGEPVVPLRPIDDCLTVVDFHPIHVALNSPSIDHYESTRTVHRHWPTLRSRRHVGPGVRTWFEEVLQG
;
A
#
# COMPACT_ATOMS: atom_id res chain seq x y z
N MET A 1 3.98 18.87 16.41
CA MET A 1 4.91 17.73 16.55
C MET A 1 5.13 17.12 15.18
N ALA A 2 6.34 16.68 14.87
CA ALA A 2 6.61 15.96 13.63
C ALA A 2 5.83 14.62 13.59
N LEU A 3 5.31 14.25 12.45
CA LEU A 3 4.60 13.01 12.22
C LEU A 3 5.52 11.81 12.48
N ILE A 4 5.15 10.95 13.41
CA ILE A 4 5.87 9.71 13.70
C ILE A 4 5.36 8.64 12.74
N THR A 5 6.20 8.24 11.79
CA THR A 5 5.90 7.15 10.85
C THR A 5 6.63 5.88 11.22
N ASP A 6 6.03 4.73 10.90
CA ASP A 6 6.63 3.42 11.11
C ASP A 6 6.15 2.44 10.02
N THR A 7 6.68 1.22 9.98
CA THR A 7 6.35 0.19 9.00
C THR A 7 5.32 -0.80 9.53
N ILE A 8 4.61 -1.48 8.63
CA ILE A 8 3.53 -2.41 8.99
C ILE A 8 4.02 -3.54 9.90
N SER A 9 5.20 -4.10 9.65
CA SER A 9 5.71 -5.21 10.47
C SER A 9 6.15 -4.80 11.88
N SER A 10 6.24 -3.50 12.17
CA SER A 10 6.51 -2.99 13.53
C SER A 10 5.27 -3.03 14.44
N ILE A 11 4.09 -3.28 13.90
CA ILE A 11 2.82 -3.28 14.63
C ILE A 11 2.69 -4.58 15.44
N ASP A 12 2.59 -4.45 16.77
CA ASP A 12 2.14 -5.53 17.64
C ASP A 12 0.74 -5.21 18.15
N ALA A 13 -0.22 -6.07 17.84
CA ALA A 13 -1.62 -5.86 18.20
C ALA A 13 -1.86 -5.79 19.73
N VAL A 14 -0.94 -6.31 20.53
CA VAL A 14 -1.02 -6.31 22.01
C VAL A 14 -0.36 -5.07 22.61
N ILE A 15 0.63 -4.51 21.89
CA ILE A 15 1.43 -3.36 22.39
C ILE A 15 0.91 -2.07 21.76
N GLU A 16 0.05 -1.35 22.47
CA GLU A 16 -0.61 -0.15 21.96
C GLU A 16 0.39 0.92 21.47
N SER A 17 1.52 1.12 22.16
CA SER A 17 2.56 2.06 21.76
C SER A 17 3.25 1.70 20.44
N SER A 18 3.06 0.49 19.92
CA SER A 18 3.59 0.10 18.61
C SER A 18 2.81 0.74 17.45
N TRP A 19 1.55 1.13 17.66
CA TRP A 19 0.67 1.64 16.61
C TRP A 19 -0.10 2.92 16.96
N SER A 20 -0.47 3.15 18.22
CA SER A 20 -1.23 4.34 18.63
C SER A 20 -0.37 5.60 18.49
N GLY A 21 -0.94 6.67 17.96
CA GLY A 21 -0.25 7.93 17.73
C GLY A 21 0.81 7.89 16.62
N LYS A 22 0.89 6.79 15.88
CA LYS A 22 1.76 6.64 14.71
C LYS A 22 0.96 6.64 13.41
N TYR A 23 1.66 6.97 12.32
CA TYR A 23 1.13 6.98 10.98
C TYR A 23 1.85 5.94 10.12
N PHE A 24 1.10 5.08 9.48
CA PHE A 24 1.63 4.01 8.64
C PHE A 24 1.30 4.33 7.19
N LEU A 25 2.31 4.78 6.48
CA LEU A 25 2.22 5.03 5.05
C LEU A 25 2.45 3.72 4.31
N THR A 26 1.54 3.35 3.44
CA THR A 26 1.68 2.19 2.56
C THR A 26 1.60 2.60 1.10
N VAL A 27 2.25 1.81 0.25
CA VAL A 27 2.33 2.05 -1.19
C VAL A 27 2.12 0.74 -1.93
N ASP A 28 1.02 0.61 -2.64
CA ASP A 28 0.74 -0.51 -3.52
C ASP A 28 1.28 -0.19 -4.92
N ILE A 29 2.39 -0.85 -5.33
CA ILE A 29 3.05 -0.48 -6.59
C ILE A 29 2.26 -0.91 -7.83
N ASP A 30 1.30 -1.79 -7.67
CA ASP A 30 0.57 -2.44 -8.74
C ASP A 30 1.52 -2.87 -9.88
N TRP A 31 1.25 -2.54 -11.12
CA TRP A 31 2.14 -2.81 -12.25
C TRP A 31 2.75 -1.52 -12.81
N ALA A 32 3.01 -0.56 -11.92
CA ALA A 32 3.67 0.69 -12.29
C ALA A 32 5.07 0.42 -12.85
N ILE A 33 5.50 1.24 -13.78
CA ILE A 33 6.87 1.19 -14.33
C ILE A 33 7.87 1.76 -13.34
N ASP A 34 9.13 1.41 -13.50
CA ASP A 34 10.22 1.76 -12.59
C ASP A 34 10.31 3.26 -12.33
N GLU A 35 10.14 4.12 -13.35
CA GLU A 35 10.21 5.57 -13.21
C GLU A 35 9.07 6.13 -12.34
N VAL A 36 7.90 5.53 -12.40
CA VAL A 36 6.73 5.91 -11.60
C VAL A 36 6.95 5.54 -10.13
N ILE A 37 7.47 4.33 -9.88
CA ILE A 37 7.81 3.87 -8.53
C ILE A 37 8.95 4.74 -7.96
N SER A 38 9.97 5.05 -8.78
CA SER A 38 11.10 5.89 -8.38
C SER A 38 10.67 7.31 -8.01
N ASP A 39 9.77 7.94 -8.79
CA ASP A 39 9.25 9.29 -8.49
C ASP A 39 8.57 9.34 -7.09
N THR A 40 7.87 8.28 -6.70
CA THR A 40 7.26 8.16 -5.38
C THR A 40 8.30 7.87 -4.29
N LEU A 41 9.26 6.99 -4.57
CA LEU A 41 10.36 6.68 -3.63
C LEU A 41 11.20 7.91 -3.32
N ASP A 42 11.50 8.74 -4.31
CA ASP A 42 12.30 9.96 -4.13
C ASP A 42 11.61 10.96 -3.19
N LEU A 43 10.29 11.08 -3.26
CA LEU A 43 9.51 11.91 -2.33
C LEU A 43 9.61 11.39 -0.89
N ILE A 44 9.41 10.08 -0.70
CA ILE A 44 9.50 9.44 0.63
C ILE A 44 10.93 9.55 1.18
N ALA A 45 11.92 9.24 0.37
CA ALA A 45 13.34 9.32 0.77
C ALA A 45 13.73 10.73 1.20
N THR A 46 13.30 11.75 0.46
CA THR A 46 13.55 13.16 0.78
C THR A 46 12.91 13.57 2.11
N SER A 47 11.73 13.04 2.42
CA SER A 47 11.02 13.34 3.67
C SER A 47 11.60 12.62 4.90
N GLY A 48 12.37 11.53 4.70
CA GLY A 48 12.87 10.65 5.75
C GLY A 48 11.78 9.86 6.48
N LYS A 49 10.56 9.80 5.95
CA LYS A 49 9.44 9.05 6.54
C LYS A 49 9.61 7.55 6.29
N ALA A 50 9.04 6.74 7.18
CA ALA A 50 8.91 5.30 6.97
C ALA A 50 7.72 4.98 6.07
N ALA A 51 7.85 3.94 5.25
CA ALA A 51 6.74 3.40 4.45
C ALA A 51 6.89 1.89 4.24
N THR A 52 5.76 1.23 3.95
CA THR A 52 5.72 -0.19 3.55
C THR A 52 5.23 -0.28 2.11
N TRP A 53 6.04 -0.95 1.26
CA TRP A 53 5.81 -1.10 -0.17
C TRP A 53 5.29 -2.51 -0.46
N PHE A 54 4.07 -2.60 -0.97
CA PHE A 54 3.45 -3.85 -1.39
C PHE A 54 3.71 -4.10 -2.87
N VAL A 55 4.55 -5.08 -3.18
CA VAL A 55 5.07 -5.30 -4.54
C VAL A 55 4.36 -6.43 -5.26
N THR A 56 4.04 -6.21 -6.54
CA THR A 56 3.33 -7.14 -7.43
C THR A 56 4.24 -7.93 -8.35
N HIS A 57 5.41 -7.39 -8.69
CA HIS A 57 6.29 -7.91 -9.74
C HIS A 57 7.76 -7.57 -9.47
N PRO A 58 8.71 -8.33 -10.04
CA PRO A 58 10.12 -7.96 -10.00
C PRO A 58 10.36 -6.65 -10.76
N THR A 59 11.04 -5.72 -10.11
CA THR A 59 11.44 -4.42 -10.66
C THR A 59 12.82 -4.06 -10.13
N SER A 60 13.61 -3.30 -10.90
CA SER A 60 14.93 -2.84 -10.49
C SER A 60 14.88 -1.90 -9.28
N ILE A 61 13.74 -1.26 -9.02
CA ILE A 61 13.54 -0.31 -7.91
C ILE A 61 13.50 -1.00 -6.54
N ILE A 62 13.20 -2.30 -6.47
CA ILE A 62 13.18 -3.05 -5.20
C ILE A 62 14.51 -2.90 -4.45
N ASP A 63 15.65 -2.96 -5.14
CA ASP A 63 16.94 -2.77 -4.49
C ASP A 63 17.18 -1.34 -4.02
N SER A 64 16.59 -0.36 -4.69
CA SER A 64 16.60 1.04 -4.24
C SER A 64 15.75 1.22 -3.00
N ILE A 65 14.56 0.61 -2.95
CA ILE A 65 13.71 0.62 -1.75
C ILE A 65 14.45 -0.02 -0.57
N ARG A 66 15.10 -1.20 -0.75
CA ARG A 66 15.89 -1.88 0.29
C ARG A 66 17.01 -1.00 0.85
N LYS A 67 17.65 -0.20 0.01
CA LYS A 67 18.76 0.70 0.41
C LYS A 67 18.28 1.99 1.06
N THR A 68 17.04 2.36 0.85
CA THR A 68 16.46 3.58 1.44
C THR A 68 16.12 3.33 2.91
N PRO A 69 16.61 4.13 3.85
CA PRO A 69 16.34 3.93 5.26
C PRO A 69 14.84 3.95 5.59
N ARG A 70 14.42 3.12 6.54
CA ARG A 70 13.05 3.06 7.07
C ARG A 70 12.00 2.60 6.07
N GLN A 71 12.40 1.92 4.99
CA GLN A 71 11.47 1.31 4.06
C GLN A 71 11.34 -0.19 4.32
N GLU A 72 10.12 -0.68 4.31
CA GLU A 72 9.78 -2.09 4.36
C GLU A 72 9.25 -2.55 3.01
N ILE A 73 9.63 -3.76 2.58
CA ILE A 73 9.04 -4.38 1.40
C ILE A 73 8.13 -5.53 1.83
N ALA A 74 6.92 -5.51 1.32
CA ALA A 74 5.87 -6.47 1.53
C ALA A 74 5.39 -7.02 0.17
N ILE A 75 4.49 -8.00 0.16
CA ILE A 75 3.98 -8.57 -1.10
C ILE A 75 2.54 -8.17 -1.39
N HIS A 76 2.26 -7.97 -2.69
CA HIS A 76 0.95 -7.64 -3.24
C HIS A 76 0.46 -8.72 -4.23
N PRO A 77 0.09 -9.93 -3.73
CA PRO A 77 -0.33 -11.01 -4.62
C PRO A 77 -1.67 -10.71 -5.30
N ASN A 78 -1.74 -10.96 -6.60
CA ASN A 78 -3.00 -10.90 -7.34
C ASN A 78 -3.59 -12.32 -7.48
N PHE A 79 -4.74 -12.52 -6.89
CA PHE A 79 -5.50 -13.78 -6.96
C PHE A 79 -6.71 -13.70 -7.89
N ASN A 80 -6.98 -12.53 -8.51
CA ASN A 80 -8.18 -12.34 -9.33
C ASN A 80 -8.24 -13.35 -10.49
N GLY A 81 -7.12 -13.59 -11.16
CA GLY A 81 -7.06 -14.58 -12.23
C GLY A 81 -7.39 -16.02 -11.80
N LEU A 82 -7.15 -16.37 -10.53
CA LEU A 82 -7.57 -17.66 -9.98
C LEU A 82 -9.08 -17.73 -9.74
N LEU A 83 -9.72 -16.57 -9.46
CA LEU A 83 -11.16 -16.51 -9.21
C LEU A 83 -11.96 -16.58 -10.50
N ASP A 84 -11.47 -15.99 -11.59
CA ASP A 84 -12.14 -15.96 -12.89
C ASP A 84 -11.60 -17.01 -13.89
N GLY A 85 -10.59 -17.78 -13.50
CA GLY A 85 -10.00 -18.84 -14.33
C GLY A 85 -9.05 -18.33 -15.43
N SER A 86 -8.64 -17.06 -15.38
CA SER A 86 -7.72 -16.46 -16.38
C SER A 86 -6.24 -16.51 -15.97
N ALA A 87 -5.93 -17.01 -14.75
CA ALA A 87 -4.56 -17.03 -14.27
C ALA A 87 -3.66 -18.00 -15.02
N GLU A 88 -2.43 -17.57 -15.30
CA GLU A 88 -1.35 -18.46 -15.76
C GLU A 88 -0.90 -19.41 -14.64
N GLU A 89 -0.90 -18.91 -13.39
CA GLU A 89 -0.61 -19.70 -12.20
C GLU A 89 -1.84 -20.50 -11.77
N SER A 90 -1.61 -21.77 -11.43
CA SER A 90 -2.72 -22.70 -11.13
C SER A 90 -3.21 -22.64 -9.69
N THR A 91 -2.46 -22.01 -8.77
CA THR A 91 -2.75 -22.03 -7.33
C THR A 91 -2.28 -20.77 -6.62
N ALA A 92 -2.88 -20.47 -5.48
CA ALA A 92 -2.42 -19.38 -4.61
C ALA A 92 -0.99 -19.62 -4.07
N ASP A 93 -0.58 -20.88 -3.91
CA ASP A 93 0.78 -21.21 -3.45
C ASP A 93 1.84 -20.82 -4.50
N THR A 94 1.55 -21.01 -5.80
CA THR A 94 2.45 -20.60 -6.88
C THR A 94 2.56 -19.08 -6.98
N VAL A 95 1.45 -18.33 -6.79
CA VAL A 95 1.45 -16.87 -6.73
C VAL A 95 2.33 -16.38 -5.59
N LEU A 96 2.15 -16.92 -4.38
CA LEU A 96 2.93 -16.56 -3.20
C LEU A 96 4.42 -16.91 -3.36
N ALA A 97 4.72 -18.13 -3.83
CA ALA A 97 6.10 -18.57 -4.04
C ALA A 97 6.85 -17.68 -5.04
N ARG A 98 6.19 -17.26 -6.12
CA ARG A 98 6.76 -16.34 -7.11
C ARG A 98 7.15 -15.01 -6.47
N LEU A 99 6.28 -14.41 -5.67
CA LEU A 99 6.55 -13.12 -5.01
C LEU A 99 7.66 -13.26 -3.95
N LEU A 100 7.59 -14.28 -3.12
CA LEU A 100 8.58 -14.51 -2.06
C LEU A 100 9.96 -14.91 -2.62
N ASN A 101 10.06 -15.36 -3.88
CA ASN A 101 11.33 -15.63 -4.53
C ASN A 101 12.16 -14.34 -4.73
N PHE A 102 11.54 -13.21 -5.02
CA PHE A 102 12.27 -11.94 -5.17
C PHE A 102 12.17 -11.01 -3.96
N VAL A 103 11.24 -11.27 -3.01
CA VAL A 103 11.10 -10.55 -1.74
C VAL A 103 11.03 -11.54 -0.57
N PRO A 104 12.09 -12.33 -0.31
CA PRO A 104 12.07 -13.35 0.75
C PRO A 104 11.99 -12.75 2.17
N GLU A 105 12.32 -11.48 2.32
CA GLU A 105 12.25 -10.74 3.57
C GLU A 105 10.83 -10.30 3.94
N ALA A 106 9.84 -10.40 3.04
CA ALA A 106 8.48 -9.91 3.28
C ALA A 106 7.85 -10.51 4.53
N ARG A 107 7.24 -9.65 5.34
CA ARG A 107 6.49 -10.01 6.56
C ARG A 107 5.02 -9.66 6.46
N ALA A 108 4.66 -8.71 5.61
CA ALA A 108 3.30 -8.23 5.42
C ALA A 108 2.77 -8.59 4.02
N VAL A 109 1.46 -8.70 3.93
CA VAL A 109 0.74 -8.95 2.68
C VAL A 109 -0.50 -8.06 2.60
N ARG A 110 -0.73 -7.49 1.42
CA ARG A 110 -2.01 -6.98 0.96
C ARG A 110 -2.26 -7.57 -0.42
N SER A 111 -3.32 -8.33 -0.58
CA SER A 111 -3.68 -8.89 -1.89
C SER A 111 -4.29 -7.81 -2.77
N HIS A 112 -3.98 -7.79 -4.04
CA HIS A 112 -4.64 -6.93 -5.02
C HIS A 112 -6.15 -7.10 -4.94
N SER A 113 -6.90 -5.99 -4.99
CA SER A 113 -8.34 -5.95 -4.76
C SER A 113 -8.78 -6.51 -3.38
N MET A 114 -7.89 -6.48 -2.38
CA MET A 114 -8.15 -6.98 -1.01
C MET A 114 -8.69 -8.41 -0.96
N THR A 115 -8.34 -9.25 -1.94
CA THR A 115 -8.79 -10.64 -2.02
C THR A 115 -8.36 -11.43 -0.80
N GLN A 116 -9.32 -11.93 -0.01
CA GLN A 116 -9.06 -12.71 1.18
C GLN A 116 -10.05 -13.84 1.40
N SER A 117 -9.62 -14.85 2.11
CA SER A 117 -10.46 -15.95 2.62
C SER A 117 -9.73 -16.62 3.78
N SER A 118 -10.43 -17.43 4.59
CA SER A 118 -9.79 -18.20 5.67
C SER A 118 -8.66 -19.11 5.14
N ARG A 119 -8.80 -19.64 3.93
CA ARG A 119 -7.77 -20.47 3.28
C ARG A 119 -6.54 -19.65 2.90
N LEU A 120 -6.72 -18.43 2.37
CA LEU A 120 -5.61 -17.55 2.04
C LEU A 120 -4.89 -17.08 3.30
N LEU A 121 -5.60 -16.71 4.36
CA LEU A 121 -5.00 -16.33 5.64
C LEU A 121 -4.14 -17.46 6.22
N GLN A 122 -4.60 -18.71 6.12
CA GLN A 122 -3.80 -19.85 6.53
C GLN A 122 -2.52 -20.01 5.67
N LYS A 123 -2.62 -19.83 4.35
CA LYS A 123 -1.46 -19.87 3.45
C LYS A 123 -0.46 -18.77 3.76
N PHE A 124 -0.90 -17.54 3.99
CA PHE A 124 -0.03 -16.43 4.40
C PHE A 124 0.80 -16.80 5.64
N LYS A 125 0.14 -17.38 6.65
CA LYS A 125 0.85 -17.84 7.84
C LYS A 125 1.83 -18.95 7.55
N THR A 126 1.45 -19.93 6.72
CA THR A 126 2.29 -21.08 6.38
C THR A 126 3.57 -20.66 5.65
N VAL A 127 3.52 -19.64 4.79
CA VAL A 127 4.70 -19.12 4.07
C VAL A 127 5.51 -18.11 4.88
N GLY A 128 5.20 -17.92 6.18
CA GLY A 128 6.00 -17.10 7.09
C GLY A 128 5.58 -15.62 7.20
N LEU A 129 4.49 -15.21 6.55
CA LEU A 129 3.94 -13.87 6.72
C LEU A 129 3.32 -13.73 8.11
N SER A 130 3.39 -12.55 8.68
CA SER A 130 2.95 -12.23 10.04
C SER A 130 1.86 -11.16 10.11
N HIS A 131 1.76 -10.31 9.06
CA HIS A 131 0.82 -9.18 9.01
C HIS A 131 -0.02 -9.27 7.74
N ASP A 132 -1.33 -9.06 7.91
CA ASP A 132 -2.30 -9.05 6.82
C ASP A 132 -3.04 -7.72 6.77
N CYS A 133 -2.97 -7.04 5.62
CA CYS A 133 -3.52 -5.69 5.40
C CYS A 133 -4.75 -5.70 4.47
N ASN A 134 -5.42 -6.83 4.30
CA ASN A 134 -6.55 -7.03 3.38
C ASN A 134 -7.90 -6.51 3.92
N THR A 135 -7.91 -5.39 4.63
CA THR A 135 -9.17 -4.88 5.19
C THR A 135 -9.16 -3.35 5.14
N LEU A 136 -10.07 -2.78 4.39
CA LEU A 136 -10.39 -1.35 4.47
C LEU A 136 -11.53 -1.15 5.48
N ILE A 137 -11.33 -0.26 6.45
CA ILE A 137 -12.36 0.26 7.33
C ILE A 137 -12.41 1.78 7.10
N PRO A 138 -13.28 2.27 6.23
CA PRO A 138 -13.28 3.65 5.82
C PRO A 138 -13.61 4.59 6.98
N LEU A 139 -13.12 5.82 6.94
CA LEU A 139 -13.36 6.83 7.98
C LEU A 139 -14.86 7.14 8.17
N SER A 140 -15.64 6.99 7.11
CA SER A 140 -17.11 7.12 7.14
C SER A 140 -17.80 6.11 8.05
N ALA A 141 -17.16 4.96 8.32
CA ALA A 141 -17.68 3.96 9.27
C ALA A 141 -17.68 4.46 10.72
N LYS A 142 -16.91 5.52 11.03
CA LYS A 142 -16.79 6.11 12.39
C LYS A 142 -16.43 5.09 13.46
N MET A 143 -15.68 4.06 13.08
CA MET A 143 -15.22 3.00 13.98
C MET A 143 -13.85 3.33 14.55
N ARG A 144 -13.62 2.93 15.80
CA ARG A 144 -12.27 2.94 16.39
C ARG A 144 -11.50 1.74 15.85
N VAL A 145 -10.59 1.99 14.90
CA VAL A 145 -9.81 0.93 14.24
C VAL A 145 -8.60 0.57 15.10
N ARG A 146 -8.39 -0.72 15.32
CA ARG A 146 -7.23 -1.28 16.04
C ARG A 146 -6.70 -2.49 15.30
N PRO A 147 -5.41 -2.81 15.39
CA PRO A 147 -4.90 -4.10 14.93
C PRO A 147 -5.37 -5.21 15.86
N TRP A 148 -5.51 -6.44 15.34
CA TRP A 148 -5.86 -7.59 16.16
C TRP A 148 -5.16 -8.87 15.68
N LYS A 149 -5.05 -9.86 16.55
CA LYS A 149 -4.64 -11.21 16.15
C LYS A 149 -5.85 -11.99 15.70
N ASP A 150 -5.79 -12.60 14.52
CA ASP A 150 -6.82 -13.53 14.09
C ASP A 150 -6.65 -14.92 14.73
N TRP A 151 -7.53 -15.83 14.38
CA TRP A 151 -7.51 -17.23 14.85
C TRP A 151 -6.22 -17.98 14.47
N ASN A 152 -5.48 -17.49 13.49
CA ASN A 152 -4.25 -18.08 12.96
C ASN A 152 -2.99 -17.32 13.41
N HIS A 153 -3.14 -16.40 14.38
CA HIS A 153 -2.09 -15.54 14.91
C HIS A 153 -1.45 -14.59 13.90
N LEU A 154 -2.09 -14.31 12.76
CA LEU A 154 -1.73 -13.17 11.93
C LEU A 154 -2.15 -11.87 12.63
N THR A 155 -1.30 -10.86 12.55
CA THR A 155 -1.69 -9.51 12.92
C THR A 155 -2.51 -8.92 11.77
N ARG A 156 -3.79 -8.67 12.00
CA ARG A 156 -4.66 -7.99 11.04
C ARG A 156 -4.47 -6.49 11.22
N VAL A 157 -4.13 -5.84 10.12
CA VAL A 157 -3.79 -4.41 10.08
C VAL A 157 -4.66 -3.74 9.03
N PRO A 158 -5.87 -3.29 9.40
CA PRO A 158 -6.73 -2.59 8.46
C PRO A 158 -6.17 -1.21 8.11
N HIS A 159 -6.42 -0.76 6.89
CA HIS A 159 -6.19 0.63 6.49
C HIS A 159 -7.52 1.41 6.54
N VAL A 160 -7.41 2.73 6.69
CA VAL A 160 -8.55 3.61 6.89
C VAL A 160 -8.82 4.52 5.70
N TRP A 161 -7.89 4.59 4.77
CA TRP A 161 -7.97 5.41 3.58
C TRP A 161 -7.10 4.83 2.46
N GLU A 162 -7.55 4.99 1.23
CA GLU A 162 -6.90 4.55 0.00
C GLU A 162 -7.25 5.53 -1.13
N ASP A 163 -6.26 5.94 -1.91
CA ASP A 163 -6.45 6.93 -2.97
C ASP A 163 -7.39 6.44 -4.08
N ASP A 164 -7.32 5.17 -4.44
CA ASP A 164 -8.18 4.54 -5.45
C ASP A 164 -9.65 4.60 -5.04
N ILE A 165 -9.97 4.24 -3.80
CA ILE A 165 -11.32 4.30 -3.25
C ILE A 165 -11.82 5.74 -3.19
N TRP A 166 -10.93 6.68 -2.79
CA TRP A 166 -11.27 8.09 -2.78
C TRP A 166 -11.61 8.60 -4.19
N LEU A 167 -10.81 8.24 -5.19
CA LEU A 167 -11.03 8.65 -6.58
C LEU A 167 -12.34 8.11 -7.16
N HIS A 168 -12.83 6.96 -6.68
CA HIS A 168 -14.07 6.32 -7.12
C HIS A 168 -15.34 6.86 -6.46
N GLY A 169 -15.27 7.60 -5.40
CA GLY A 169 -16.52 8.06 -4.87
C GLY A 169 -16.60 8.64 -3.49
N GLY A 170 -15.52 9.12 -2.99
CA GLY A 170 -15.72 10.14 -2.01
C GLY A 170 -15.61 9.75 -0.56
N GLU A 171 -14.59 9.04 -0.19
CA GLU A 171 -14.15 9.12 1.17
C GLU A 171 -13.55 10.52 1.45
N PRO A 172 -13.57 10.99 2.70
CA PRO A 172 -12.94 12.25 3.09
C PRO A 172 -11.48 12.32 2.65
N VAL A 173 -10.96 13.52 2.51
CA VAL A 173 -9.53 13.77 2.26
C VAL A 173 -8.68 12.95 3.23
N VAL A 174 -7.53 12.48 2.75
CA VAL A 174 -6.58 11.69 3.54
C VAL A 174 -6.31 12.33 4.91
N PRO A 175 -6.31 11.56 6.01
CA PRO A 175 -5.95 12.10 7.32
C PRO A 175 -4.47 12.50 7.30
N LEU A 176 -4.19 13.78 7.54
CA LEU A 176 -2.81 14.30 7.55
C LEU A 176 -2.07 13.99 8.87
N ARG A 177 -2.75 13.43 9.87
CA ARG A 177 -2.20 13.11 11.19
C ARG A 177 -2.78 11.80 11.71
N PRO A 178 -2.09 11.13 12.63
CA PRO A 178 -2.67 10.00 13.34
C PRO A 178 -4.04 10.37 13.93
N ILE A 179 -4.99 9.47 13.80
CA ILE A 179 -6.32 9.60 14.39
C ILE A 179 -6.21 9.15 15.85
N ASP A 180 -6.71 9.96 16.77
CA ASP A 180 -6.63 9.67 18.20
C ASP A 180 -7.24 8.30 18.54
N ASP A 181 -6.50 7.51 19.32
CA ASP A 181 -6.86 6.14 19.74
C ASP A 181 -7.19 5.18 18.59
N CYS A 182 -6.77 5.49 17.36
CA CYS A 182 -6.97 4.66 16.18
C CYS A 182 -5.66 4.27 15.53
N LEU A 183 -5.63 3.08 14.96
CA LEU A 183 -4.63 2.70 13.98
C LEU A 183 -4.84 3.55 12.72
N THR A 184 -3.81 4.29 12.30
CA THR A 184 -3.88 5.12 11.10
C THR A 184 -2.94 4.56 10.03
N VAL A 185 -3.50 3.78 9.13
CA VAL A 185 -2.83 3.24 7.93
C VAL A 185 -3.50 3.85 6.72
N VAL A 186 -2.72 4.41 5.82
CA VAL A 186 -3.19 4.97 4.54
C VAL A 186 -2.46 4.33 3.39
N ASP A 187 -3.11 4.23 2.26
CA ASP A 187 -2.55 3.65 1.06
C ASP A 187 -2.54 4.59 -0.14
N PHE A 188 -1.44 4.55 -0.89
CA PHE A 188 -1.25 5.31 -2.11
C PHE A 188 -0.72 4.42 -3.24
N HIS A 189 -1.16 4.70 -4.45
CA HIS A 189 -0.63 4.07 -5.66
C HIS A 189 0.33 5.02 -6.38
N PRO A 190 1.55 4.59 -6.72
CA PRO A 190 2.54 5.43 -7.41
C PRO A 190 2.01 6.09 -8.68
N ILE A 191 1.13 5.42 -9.40
CA ILE A 191 0.53 5.98 -10.63
C ILE A 191 -0.31 7.23 -10.33
N HIS A 192 -1.09 7.21 -9.24
CA HIS A 192 -1.90 8.36 -8.84
C HIS A 192 -1.04 9.50 -8.30
N VAL A 193 0.03 9.17 -7.57
CA VAL A 193 1.03 10.16 -7.13
C VAL A 193 1.72 10.79 -8.35
N ALA A 194 2.16 9.99 -9.33
CA ALA A 194 2.85 10.48 -10.53
C ALA A 194 1.97 11.39 -11.37
N LEU A 195 0.70 11.06 -11.53
CA LEU A 195 -0.30 11.84 -12.26
C LEU A 195 -0.85 13.03 -11.47
N ASN A 196 -0.66 13.06 -10.15
CA ASN A 196 -1.41 13.94 -9.25
C ASN A 196 -2.92 13.84 -9.52
N SER A 197 -3.46 12.62 -9.56
CA SER A 197 -4.83 12.34 -10.00
C SER A 197 -5.85 13.15 -9.19
N PRO A 198 -6.65 14.01 -9.83
CA PRO A 198 -7.72 14.75 -9.16
C PRO A 198 -9.05 13.98 -9.17
N SER A 199 -9.18 12.97 -10.04
CA SER A 199 -10.38 12.15 -10.24
C SER A 199 -10.03 10.86 -10.99
N ILE A 200 -10.93 9.88 -10.93
CA ILE A 200 -10.80 8.64 -11.69
C ILE A 200 -10.85 8.90 -13.21
N ASP A 201 -11.64 9.86 -13.67
CA ASP A 201 -11.74 10.21 -15.10
C ASP A 201 -10.38 10.70 -15.64
N HIS A 202 -9.63 11.46 -14.84
CA HIS A 202 -8.28 11.90 -15.24
C HIS A 202 -7.35 10.69 -15.40
N TYR A 203 -7.35 9.77 -14.44
CA TYR A 203 -6.58 8.53 -14.49
C TYR A 203 -6.95 7.70 -15.74
N GLU A 204 -8.24 7.47 -15.98
CA GLU A 204 -8.71 6.68 -17.13
C GLU A 204 -8.33 7.34 -18.47
N SER A 205 -8.41 8.67 -18.57
CA SER A 205 -8.04 9.41 -19.78
C SER A 205 -6.57 9.29 -20.16
N THR A 206 -5.71 8.92 -19.18
CA THR A 206 -4.25 8.80 -19.36
C THR A 206 -3.78 7.35 -19.50
N ARG A 207 -4.66 6.35 -19.44
CA ARG A 207 -4.31 4.91 -19.41
C ARG A 207 -3.35 4.47 -20.51
N THR A 208 -3.51 5.00 -21.72
CA THR A 208 -2.67 4.65 -22.87
C THR A 208 -1.21 5.08 -22.74
N VAL A 209 -0.90 5.99 -21.82
CA VAL A 209 0.45 6.53 -21.62
C VAL A 209 1.10 6.12 -20.30
N HIS A 210 0.44 5.29 -19.48
CA HIS A 210 0.96 4.88 -18.17
C HIS A 210 2.33 4.17 -18.23
N ARG A 211 2.68 3.59 -19.38
CA ARG A 211 3.96 2.92 -19.59
C ARG A 211 5.01 3.79 -20.30
N HIS A 212 4.74 5.09 -20.48
CA HIS A 212 5.66 6.02 -21.13
C HIS A 212 5.90 7.25 -20.27
N TRP A 213 6.91 7.19 -19.41
CA TRP A 213 7.18 8.17 -18.35
C TRP A 213 7.18 9.63 -18.83
N PRO A 214 7.88 10.04 -19.92
CA PRO A 214 7.89 11.45 -20.33
C PRO A 214 6.48 11.98 -20.65
N THR A 215 5.66 11.18 -21.32
CA THR A 215 4.29 11.57 -21.66
C THR A 215 3.39 11.54 -20.42
N LEU A 216 3.51 10.51 -19.56
CA LEU A 216 2.76 10.43 -18.32
C LEU A 216 3.03 11.66 -17.45
N ARG A 217 4.29 12.00 -17.25
CA ARG A 217 4.69 13.18 -16.48
C ARG A 217 4.13 14.49 -17.06
N SER A 218 4.03 14.62 -18.36
CA SER A 218 3.42 15.79 -19.00
C SER A 218 1.91 15.89 -18.82
N ARG A 219 1.26 14.79 -18.40
CA ARG A 219 -0.16 14.73 -18.06
C ARG A 219 -0.47 14.92 -16.58
N ARG A 220 0.55 15.16 -15.77
CA ARG A 220 0.37 15.44 -14.34
C ARG A 220 -0.56 16.63 -14.16
N HIS A 221 -1.61 16.42 -13.35
CA HIS A 221 -2.58 17.48 -13.05
C HIS A 221 -1.91 18.66 -12.31
N VAL A 222 -2.32 19.88 -12.67
CA VAL A 222 -1.89 21.13 -12.01
C VAL A 222 -3.01 21.54 -11.05
N GLY A 223 -2.76 21.45 -9.74
CA GLY A 223 -3.73 21.76 -8.69
C GLY A 223 -3.84 20.64 -7.65
N PRO A 224 -4.85 20.68 -6.77
CA PRO A 224 -5.04 19.63 -5.76
C PRO A 224 -5.30 18.26 -6.38
N GLY A 225 -4.63 17.23 -5.86
CA GLY A 225 -4.76 15.84 -6.28
C GLY A 225 -3.96 14.92 -5.37
N VAL A 226 -3.87 13.65 -5.75
CA VAL A 226 -3.25 12.62 -4.91
C VAL A 226 -1.80 12.95 -4.53
N ARG A 227 -1.00 13.48 -5.46
CA ARG A 227 0.37 13.90 -5.15
C ARG A 227 0.41 15.04 -4.14
N THR A 228 -0.46 16.01 -4.29
CA THR A 228 -0.53 17.15 -3.35
C THR A 228 -0.77 16.66 -1.93
N TRP A 229 -1.73 15.76 -1.75
CA TRP A 229 -2.02 15.18 -0.42
C TRP A 229 -0.91 14.27 0.08
N PHE A 230 -0.28 13.51 -0.81
CA PHE A 230 0.88 12.69 -0.48
C PHE A 230 2.03 13.55 0.07
N GLU A 231 2.34 14.66 -0.61
CA GLU A 231 3.36 15.61 -0.17
C GLU A 231 2.99 16.28 1.16
N GLU A 232 1.70 16.61 1.39
CA GLU A 232 1.22 17.13 2.68
C GLU A 232 1.40 16.13 3.82
N VAL A 233 1.10 14.83 3.60
CA VAL A 233 1.37 13.75 4.55
C VAL A 233 2.88 13.66 4.86
N LEU A 234 3.72 13.77 3.86
CA LEU A 234 5.18 13.69 4.03
C LEU A 234 5.77 14.89 4.78
N GLN A 235 5.13 16.06 4.72
CA GLN A 235 5.55 17.28 5.42
C GLN A 235 5.10 17.33 6.90
N GLY A 236 4.05 16.59 7.27
CA GLY A 236 3.51 16.51 8.65
C GLY A 236 4.40 15.75 9.58
#